data_5382cfb310a53608e17a70786f620c6f
#
_entry.id   5382cfb310a53608e17a70786f620c6f
#
_cell.length_a   1.000
_cell.length_b   1.000
_cell.length_c   1.000
_cell.angle_alpha   90.00
_cell.angle_beta   90.00
_cell.angle_gamma   90.00
#
_symmetry.space_group_name_H-M   'P 1'
#
loop_
_entity.id
_entity.type
_entity.pdbx_description
1 polymer ?
#
loop_
_entity_poly.entity_id
_entity_poly.type
_entity_poly.pdbx_seq_one_letter_code
_entity_poly.pdbx_strand_id
1 'polypeptide(L)'
;MLKLFLAFTLVPILEIVIIVEVGKRVGTPHAVGLILLTGALGAVLAAREGLGVASRVRVNLDRGTLPVGALEEGAAVLAGGLLLLTPGFLTDGLGFLLLIPPSRRLLLAWSYRRLRRWVERRQHEERGRRREW
;
A
#
# COMPACT_ATOMS: atom_id res chain seq x y z
N MET A 1 0.93 -14.80 -13.34
CA MET A 1 -0.52 -14.78 -13.51
C MET A 1 -1.24 -15.49 -12.35
N LEU A 2 -0.97 -16.79 -12.09
CA LEU A 2 -1.65 -17.57 -11.04
C LEU A 2 -1.59 -16.94 -9.63
N LYS A 3 -0.45 -16.40 -9.21
CA LYS A 3 -0.29 -15.75 -7.88
C LYS A 3 -1.17 -14.52 -7.70
N LEU A 4 -1.32 -13.72 -8.76
CA LEU A 4 -2.20 -12.53 -8.75
C LEU A 4 -3.67 -12.95 -8.69
N PHE A 5 -4.05 -13.94 -9.50
CA PHE A 5 -5.40 -14.50 -9.49
C PHE A 5 -5.77 -15.06 -8.10
N LEU A 6 -4.87 -15.85 -7.50
CA LEU A 6 -5.06 -16.38 -6.16
C LEU A 6 -5.20 -15.26 -5.12
N ALA A 7 -4.34 -14.25 -5.15
CA ALA A 7 -4.45 -13.13 -4.22
C ALA A 7 -5.78 -12.38 -4.36
N PHE A 8 -6.18 -12.11 -5.61
CA PHE A 8 -7.42 -11.39 -5.91
C PHE A 8 -8.69 -12.17 -5.53
N THR A 9 -8.61 -13.50 -5.50
CA THR A 9 -9.72 -14.36 -5.10
C THR A 9 -9.72 -14.65 -3.60
N LEU A 10 -8.53 -14.95 -3.02
CA LEU A 10 -8.44 -15.35 -1.62
C LEU A 10 -8.63 -14.18 -0.64
N VAL A 11 -8.14 -12.97 -1.01
CA VAL A 11 -8.27 -11.81 -0.11
C VAL A 11 -9.72 -11.46 0.16
N PRO A 12 -10.62 -11.29 -0.83
CA PRO A 12 -12.03 -11.04 -0.56
C PRO A 12 -12.73 -12.15 0.23
N ILE A 13 -12.39 -13.41 -0.04
CA ILE A 13 -12.94 -14.54 0.71
C ILE A 13 -12.51 -14.46 2.19
N LEU A 14 -11.25 -14.18 2.45
CA LEU A 14 -10.72 -14.04 3.79
C LEU A 14 -11.36 -12.86 4.52
N GLU A 15 -11.58 -11.72 3.83
CA GLU A 15 -12.28 -10.56 4.38
C GLU A 15 -13.69 -10.93 4.85
N ILE A 16 -14.45 -11.61 4.00
CA ILE A 16 -15.82 -12.06 4.34
C ILE A 16 -15.78 -12.96 5.57
N VAL A 17 -14.86 -13.92 5.62
CA VAL A 17 -14.71 -14.82 6.78
C VAL A 17 -14.42 -14.04 8.06
N ILE A 18 -13.51 -13.06 8.00
CA ILE A 18 -13.16 -12.22 9.14
C ILE A 18 -14.35 -11.37 9.57
N ILE A 19 -15.05 -10.73 8.63
CA ILE A 19 -16.23 -9.90 8.93
C ILE A 19 -17.32 -10.73 9.62
N VAL A 20 -17.58 -11.94 9.12
CA VAL A 20 -18.58 -12.86 9.71
C VAL A 20 -18.15 -13.30 11.11
N GLU A 21 -16.89 -13.65 11.30
CA GLU A 21 -16.36 -14.09 12.60
C GLU A 21 -16.40 -12.96 13.64
N VAL A 22 -16.01 -11.75 13.25
CA VAL A 22 -16.11 -10.56 14.11
C VAL A 22 -17.57 -10.26 14.42
N GLY A 23 -18.46 -10.30 13.41
CA GLY A 23 -19.89 -10.09 13.59
C GLY A 23 -20.56 -11.07 14.56
N LYS A 24 -20.10 -12.34 14.58
CA LYS A 24 -20.56 -13.35 15.55
C LYS A 24 -20.16 -13.01 16.99
N ARG A 25 -18.97 -12.41 17.18
CA ARG A 25 -18.43 -12.11 18.53
C ARG A 25 -18.96 -10.80 19.10
N VAL A 26 -18.98 -9.74 18.29
CA VAL A 26 -19.35 -8.39 18.76
C VAL A 26 -20.76 -7.98 18.37
N GLY A 27 -21.43 -8.76 17.54
CA GLY A 27 -22.73 -8.45 16.95
C GLY A 27 -22.60 -7.71 15.59
N THR A 28 -23.46 -8.06 14.65
CA THR A 28 -23.45 -7.53 13.28
C THR A 28 -23.50 -5.99 13.22
N PRO A 29 -24.35 -5.29 14.01
CA PRO A 29 -24.37 -3.82 13.97
C PRO A 29 -23.04 -3.18 14.39
N HIS A 30 -22.36 -3.75 15.39
CA HIS A 30 -21.06 -3.26 15.85
C HIS A 30 -19.96 -3.52 14.82
N ALA A 31 -19.96 -4.69 14.17
CA ALA A 31 -19.01 -5.00 13.11
C ALA A 31 -19.16 -4.05 11.93
N VAL A 32 -20.41 -3.77 11.50
CA VAL A 32 -20.69 -2.79 10.44
C VAL A 32 -20.25 -1.39 10.86
N GLY A 33 -20.53 -0.99 12.10
CA GLY A 33 -20.11 0.30 12.65
C GLY A 33 -18.59 0.45 12.64
N LEU A 34 -17.83 -0.59 13.00
CA LEU A 34 -16.37 -0.60 12.94
C LEU A 34 -15.85 -0.41 11.50
N ILE A 35 -16.41 -1.13 10.53
CA ILE A 35 -16.03 -1.01 9.12
C ILE A 35 -16.29 0.42 8.61
N LEU A 36 -17.45 0.99 8.91
CA LEU A 36 -17.76 2.37 8.52
C LEU A 36 -16.83 3.39 9.19
N LEU A 37 -16.51 3.17 10.45
CA LEU A 37 -15.59 4.04 11.20
C LEU A 37 -14.17 3.99 10.61
N THR A 38 -13.63 2.78 10.37
CA THR A 38 -12.29 2.61 9.77
C THR A 38 -12.23 3.22 8.38
N GLY A 39 -13.25 3.01 7.55
CA GLY A 39 -13.36 3.62 6.23
C GLY A 39 -13.40 5.16 6.28
N ALA A 40 -14.19 5.74 7.18
CA ALA A 40 -14.26 7.19 7.36
C ALA A 40 -12.93 7.78 7.85
N LEU A 41 -12.29 7.16 8.85
CA LEU A 41 -10.97 7.56 9.33
C LEU A 41 -9.92 7.45 8.23
N GLY A 42 -9.96 6.36 7.47
CA GLY A 42 -9.08 6.13 6.33
C GLY A 42 -9.22 7.18 5.25
N ALA A 43 -10.45 7.55 4.89
CA ALA A 43 -10.72 8.61 3.91
C ALA A 43 -10.16 9.98 4.36
N VAL A 44 -10.36 10.34 5.63
CA VAL A 44 -9.79 11.58 6.18
C VAL A 44 -8.26 11.56 6.17
N LEU A 45 -7.67 10.43 6.54
CA LEU A 45 -6.22 10.26 6.57
C LEU A 45 -5.64 10.32 5.15
N ALA A 46 -6.27 9.62 4.19
CA ALA A 46 -5.87 9.63 2.79
C ALA A 46 -5.93 11.04 2.18
N ALA A 47 -6.99 11.80 2.48
CA ALA A 47 -7.11 13.18 2.03
C ALA A 47 -5.99 14.07 2.59
N ARG A 48 -5.70 13.99 3.90
CA ARG A 48 -4.65 14.77 4.54
C ARG A 48 -3.27 14.43 3.99
N GLU A 49 -2.94 13.16 3.91
CA GLU A 49 -1.66 12.69 3.39
C GLU A 49 -1.51 13.01 1.90
N GLY A 50 -2.58 12.84 1.11
CA GLY A 50 -2.60 13.17 -0.31
C GLY A 50 -2.32 14.65 -0.57
N LEU A 51 -2.96 15.56 0.18
CA LEU A 51 -2.70 16.99 0.10
C LEU A 51 -1.25 17.34 0.49
N GLY A 52 -0.73 16.69 1.54
CA GLY A 52 0.66 16.87 1.96
C GLY A 52 1.66 16.42 0.88
N VAL A 53 1.41 15.29 0.21
CA VAL A 53 2.24 14.84 -0.92
C VAL A 53 2.12 15.79 -2.11
N ALA A 54 0.92 16.19 -2.48
CA ALA A 54 0.68 17.11 -3.60
C ALA A 54 1.43 18.45 -3.40
N SER A 55 1.40 18.99 -2.18
CA SER A 55 2.16 20.19 -1.82
C SER A 55 3.68 19.99 -2.00
N ARG A 56 4.24 18.88 -1.51
CA ARG A 56 5.68 18.56 -1.69
C ARG A 56 6.06 18.41 -3.16
N VAL A 57 5.23 17.76 -3.96
CA VAL A 57 5.44 17.62 -5.41
C VAL A 57 5.50 19.01 -6.06
N ARG A 58 4.51 19.86 -5.77
CA ARG A 58 4.45 21.22 -6.33
C ARG A 58 5.68 22.04 -5.98
N VAL A 59 6.07 22.08 -4.69
CA VAL A 59 7.26 22.85 -4.24
C VAL A 59 8.55 22.37 -4.93
N ASN A 60 8.72 21.07 -5.16
CA ASN A 60 9.89 20.55 -5.86
C ASN A 60 9.89 20.90 -7.34
N LEU A 61 8.73 20.85 -7.99
CA LEU A 61 8.59 21.25 -9.40
C LEU A 61 8.86 22.75 -9.59
N ASP A 62 8.37 23.60 -8.69
CA ASP A 62 8.65 25.03 -8.71
C ASP A 62 10.15 25.35 -8.57
N ARG A 63 10.91 24.45 -7.91
CA ARG A 63 12.38 24.51 -7.80
C ARG A 63 13.13 23.85 -8.96
N GLY A 64 12.42 23.35 -9.97
CA GLY A 64 13.02 22.64 -11.11
C GLY A 64 13.60 21.28 -10.79
N THR A 65 13.22 20.67 -9.65
CA THR A 65 13.71 19.35 -9.22
C THR A 65 12.63 18.29 -9.41
N LEU A 66 13.02 17.09 -9.89
CA LEU A 66 12.09 15.96 -10.03
C LEU A 66 11.83 15.33 -8.65
N PRO A 67 10.57 15.36 -8.14
CA PRO A 67 10.25 14.90 -6.79
C PRO A 67 10.01 13.39 -6.74
N VAL A 68 10.98 12.56 -7.15
CA VAL A 68 10.82 11.10 -7.24
C VAL A 68 10.30 10.50 -5.92
N GLY A 69 10.91 10.86 -4.80
CA GLY A 69 10.47 10.36 -3.48
C GLY A 69 9.05 10.80 -3.09
N ALA A 70 8.63 12.01 -3.46
CA ALA A 70 7.27 12.47 -3.21
C ALA A 70 6.24 11.76 -4.12
N LEU A 71 6.61 11.41 -5.35
CA LEU A 71 5.77 10.63 -6.25
C LEU A 71 5.56 9.20 -5.73
N GLU A 72 6.61 8.57 -5.19
CA GLU A 72 6.53 7.25 -4.58
C GLU A 72 5.66 7.24 -3.32
N GLU A 73 5.85 8.25 -2.46
CA GLU A 73 4.96 8.46 -1.32
C GLU A 73 3.52 8.65 -1.76
N GLY A 74 3.28 9.41 -2.85
CA GLY A 74 1.96 9.62 -3.44
C GLY A 74 1.32 8.33 -3.94
N ALA A 75 2.07 7.49 -4.63
CA ALA A 75 1.58 6.20 -5.08
C ALA A 75 1.19 5.28 -3.89
N ALA A 76 1.97 5.29 -2.82
CA ALA A 76 1.66 4.54 -1.61
C ALA A 76 0.39 5.07 -0.90
N VAL A 77 0.22 6.40 -0.83
CA VAL A 77 -0.99 7.03 -0.28
C VAL A 77 -2.22 6.68 -1.10
N LEU A 78 -2.13 6.74 -2.43
CA LEU A 78 -3.23 6.35 -3.32
C LEU A 78 -3.59 4.88 -3.15
N ALA A 79 -2.59 3.99 -3.11
CA ALA A 79 -2.82 2.57 -2.89
C ALA A 79 -3.48 2.31 -1.53
N GLY A 80 -3.02 2.97 -0.46
CA GLY A 80 -3.62 2.90 0.87
C GLY A 80 -5.07 3.39 0.89
N GLY A 81 -5.35 4.51 0.24
CA GLY A 81 -6.71 5.05 0.09
C GLY A 81 -7.64 4.10 -0.66
N LEU A 82 -7.16 3.50 -1.75
CA LEU A 82 -7.93 2.52 -2.52
C LEU A 82 -8.25 1.25 -1.71
N LEU A 83 -7.30 0.78 -0.90
CA LEU A 83 -7.54 -0.36 -0.01
C LEU A 83 -8.62 -0.06 1.03
N LEU A 84 -8.65 1.14 1.59
CA LEU A 84 -9.67 1.57 2.56
C LEU A 84 -11.05 1.86 1.94
N LEU A 85 -11.13 2.02 0.60
CA LEU A 85 -12.41 2.08 -0.10
C LEU A 85 -13.08 0.70 -0.22
N THR A 86 -12.29 -0.36 -0.15
CA THR A 86 -12.81 -1.74 -0.14
C THR A 86 -13.00 -2.15 1.32
N PRO A 87 -14.26 -2.23 1.81
CA PRO A 87 -14.51 -2.49 3.22
C PRO A 87 -13.99 -3.87 3.63
N GLY A 88 -13.04 -3.91 4.57
CA GLY A 88 -12.49 -5.16 5.08
C GLY A 88 -11.46 -4.93 6.17
N PHE A 89 -11.39 -5.81 7.17
CA PHE A 89 -10.48 -5.66 8.30
C PHE A 89 -9.00 -5.79 7.90
N LEU A 90 -8.69 -6.72 7.00
CA LEU A 90 -7.32 -6.95 6.54
C LEU A 90 -6.87 -5.85 5.58
N THR A 91 -7.71 -5.51 4.61
CA THR A 91 -7.43 -4.43 3.66
C THR A 91 -7.36 -3.07 4.33
N ASP A 92 -8.20 -2.81 5.33
CA ASP A 92 -8.13 -1.59 6.15
C ASP A 92 -6.80 -1.50 6.91
N GLY A 93 -6.36 -2.60 7.53
CA GLY A 93 -5.07 -2.67 8.20
C GLY A 93 -3.89 -2.35 7.26
N LEU A 94 -3.89 -2.93 6.05
CA LEU A 94 -2.88 -2.65 5.01
C LEU A 94 -2.98 -1.21 4.50
N GLY A 95 -4.19 -0.69 4.32
CA GLY A 95 -4.44 0.69 3.92
C GLY A 95 -3.87 1.68 4.93
N PHE A 96 -4.14 1.51 6.22
CA PHE A 96 -3.56 2.32 7.30
C PHE A 96 -2.04 2.25 7.32
N LEU A 97 -1.45 1.06 7.11
CA LEU A 97 0.00 0.89 7.04
C LEU A 97 0.65 1.71 5.93
N LEU A 98 -0.05 1.88 4.80
CA LEU A 98 0.40 2.70 3.67
C LEU A 98 0.13 4.19 3.87
N LEU A 99 -0.91 4.56 4.61
CA LEU A 99 -1.24 5.96 4.87
C LEU A 99 -0.38 6.59 5.98
N ILE A 100 -0.03 5.84 7.00
CA ILE A 100 0.75 6.35 8.13
C ILE A 100 2.21 6.59 7.69
N PRO A 101 2.77 7.82 7.80
CA PRO A 101 4.09 8.14 7.27
C PRO A 101 5.25 7.26 7.75
N PRO A 102 5.40 6.91 9.04
CA PRO A 102 6.52 6.08 9.50
C PRO A 102 6.46 4.65 8.93
N SER A 103 5.28 4.02 8.90
CA SER A 103 5.12 2.66 8.35
C SER A 103 5.30 2.65 6.83
N ARG A 104 4.77 3.65 6.13
CA ARG A 104 4.97 3.84 4.69
C ARG A 104 6.45 3.93 4.32
N ARG A 105 7.22 4.75 5.02
CA ARG A 105 8.67 4.88 4.78
C ARG A 105 9.42 3.57 5.01
N LEU A 106 9.04 2.81 6.02
CA LEU A 106 9.62 1.49 6.30
C LEU A 106 9.32 0.50 5.18
N LEU A 107 8.06 0.47 4.70
CA LEU A 107 7.64 -0.38 3.59
C LEU A 107 8.35 -0.02 2.28
N LEU A 108 8.44 1.28 1.95
CA LEU A 108 9.17 1.75 0.78
C LEU A 108 10.66 1.39 0.88
N ALA A 109 11.30 1.63 2.01
CA ALA A 109 12.71 1.27 2.22
C ALA A 109 12.95 -0.25 2.10
N TRP A 110 12.02 -1.08 2.60
CA TRP A 110 12.11 -2.53 2.46
C TRP A 110 11.94 -2.97 1.00
N SER A 111 10.98 -2.37 0.27
CA SER A 111 10.74 -2.63 -1.17
C SER A 111 11.97 -2.27 -1.99
N TYR A 112 12.61 -1.12 -1.72
CA TYR A 112 13.85 -0.69 -2.38
C TYR A 112 15.00 -1.68 -2.15
N ARG A 113 15.21 -2.12 -0.90
CA ARG A 113 16.26 -3.08 -0.59
C ARG A 113 16.03 -4.42 -1.31
N ARG A 114 14.77 -4.82 -1.49
CA ARG A 114 14.42 -6.05 -2.20
C ARG A 114 14.60 -5.93 -3.70
N LEU A 115 14.18 -4.80 -4.27
CA LEU A 115 14.33 -4.51 -5.71
C LEU A 115 15.81 -4.40 -6.09
N ARG A 116 16.61 -3.66 -5.32
CA ARG A 116 18.04 -3.52 -5.54
C ARG A 116 18.76 -4.87 -5.56
N ARG A 117 18.48 -5.74 -4.59
CA ARG A 117 19.02 -7.11 -4.55
C ARG A 117 18.61 -7.95 -5.77
N TRP A 118 17.40 -7.74 -6.29
CA TRP A 118 16.93 -8.45 -7.47
C TRP A 118 17.63 -7.95 -8.76
N VAL A 119 17.82 -6.64 -8.90
CA VAL A 119 18.53 -6.03 -10.03
C VAL A 119 20.01 -6.43 -10.02
N GLU A 120 20.66 -6.39 -8.85
CA GLU A 120 22.06 -6.80 -8.69
C GLU A 120 22.27 -8.27 -9.10
N ARG A 121 21.37 -9.16 -8.74
CA ARG A 121 21.41 -10.57 -9.17
C ARG A 121 21.33 -10.74 -10.69
N ARG A 122 20.43 -10.02 -11.35
CA ARG A 122 20.32 -10.07 -12.83
C ARG A 122 21.56 -9.54 -13.53
N GLN A 123 22.15 -8.48 -13.02
CA GLN A 123 23.38 -7.93 -13.62
C GLN A 123 24.58 -8.90 -13.48
N HIS A 124 24.63 -9.68 -12.40
CA HIS A 124 25.65 -10.73 -12.25
C HIS A 124 25.48 -11.88 -13.25
N GLU A 125 24.23 -12.30 -13.51
CA GLU A 125 23.93 -13.34 -14.51
C GLU A 125 24.29 -12.89 -15.93
N GLU A 126 24.03 -11.64 -16.29
CA GLU A 126 24.38 -11.09 -17.61
C GLU A 126 25.88 -10.90 -17.78
N ARG A 127 26.61 -10.52 -16.73
CA ARG A 127 28.09 -10.39 -16.77
C ARG A 127 28.78 -11.76 -16.86
N GLY A 128 28.24 -12.80 -16.25
CA GLY A 128 28.71 -14.18 -16.39
C GLY A 128 28.64 -14.64 -17.84
N ARG A 129 27.52 -14.43 -18.50
CA ARG A 129 27.27 -14.81 -19.90
C ARG A 129 28.17 -14.12 -20.90
N ARG A 130 28.60 -12.88 -20.64
CA ARG A 130 29.51 -12.13 -21.54
C ARG A 130 31.00 -12.55 -21.44
N ARG A 131 31.37 -13.36 -20.46
CA ARG A 131 32.77 -13.84 -20.30
C ARG A 131 33.00 -15.21 -20.94
N GLU A 132 31.95 -15.84 -21.46
CA GLU A 132 32.04 -17.16 -22.13
C GLU A 132 32.22 -17.05 -23.65
N TRP A 133 32.39 -15.84 -24.20
CA TRP A 133 32.70 -15.53 -25.61
C TRP A 133 34.08 -14.84 -25.66
#